data_847703cc2fc046929fae8845c6cdb9e7
#
_entry.id   847703cc2fc046929fae8845c6cdb9e7
#
_cell.length_a   1.000
_cell.length_b   1.000
_cell.length_c   1.000
_cell.angle_alpha   90.00
_cell.angle_beta   90.00
_cell.angle_gamma   90.00
#
_symmetry.space_group_name_H-M   'P 1'
#
loop_
_entity.id
_entity.type
_entity.pdbx_description
1 polymer ?
#
loop_
_entity_poly.entity_id
_entity_poly.type
_entity_poly.pdbx_seq_one_letter_code
_entity_poly.pdbx_strand_id
1 'polypeptide(L)'
;TAIPVSVGDKMNQGKVSEITKALFSTAQFNDIQVGKDGNALLISVLERPSISAIELDGNKALKSEDLLKGLEGAGIAEGEVYKRSTLNGMKSELVRQYASQGRYGAGVEIETINKPRNTIELKIIIDEGKSAKIKKVNIIGNEVFSDSDLMAGFELQEGKWYSFLSNKDKYSKEKLKGDIENLESFYLDRGYLKFSIESSQVSVSKDKKDVFITLSISEGVQYTIDAVNIIGEMPIEEKMYTPILDGLKDQIYSQAQITS
;
A
#
# COMPACT_ATOMS: atom_id res chain seq x y z
N THR A 1 10.94 34.38 2.32
CA THR A 1 11.02 34.06 0.88
C THR A 1 11.58 35.25 0.18
N ALA A 2 12.75 35.12 -0.43
CA ALA A 2 13.36 36.22 -1.15
C ALA A 2 12.60 36.42 -2.47
N ILE A 3 11.97 37.58 -2.62
CA ILE A 3 11.43 38.01 -3.89
C ILE A 3 12.62 38.27 -4.82
N PRO A 4 12.67 37.72 -6.06
CA PRO A 4 13.88 37.76 -6.92
C PRO A 4 14.05 39.12 -7.61
N VAL A 5 13.88 40.22 -6.87
CA VAL A 5 14.08 41.58 -7.35
C VAL A 5 14.64 42.48 -6.25
N SER A 6 15.41 43.46 -6.65
CA SER A 6 16.03 44.47 -5.76
C SER A 6 15.51 45.87 -6.05
N VAL A 7 15.70 46.78 -5.10
CA VAL A 7 15.38 48.19 -5.29
C VAL A 7 16.27 48.76 -6.40
N GLY A 8 15.65 49.43 -7.38
CA GLY A 8 16.33 49.98 -8.55
C GLY A 8 16.19 49.11 -9.82
N ASP A 9 15.66 47.90 -9.69
CA ASP A 9 15.40 47.03 -10.85
C ASP A 9 14.30 47.59 -11.75
N LYS A 10 14.51 47.49 -13.07
CA LYS A 10 13.49 47.86 -14.04
C LYS A 10 12.49 46.73 -14.16
N MET A 11 11.23 47.03 -13.84
CA MET A 11 10.13 46.06 -13.93
C MET A 11 9.71 45.88 -15.39
N ASN A 12 9.63 44.60 -15.81
CA ASN A 12 9.08 44.17 -17.09
C ASN A 12 8.21 42.90 -16.87
N GLN A 13 7.51 42.46 -17.89
CA GLN A 13 6.64 41.24 -17.81
C GLN A 13 7.40 39.98 -17.36
N GLY A 14 8.66 39.83 -17.76
CA GLY A 14 9.53 38.72 -17.35
C GLY A 14 9.75 38.70 -15.85
N LYS A 15 10.13 39.84 -15.25
CA LYS A 15 10.30 39.94 -13.79
C LYS A 15 9.01 39.76 -13.00
N VAL A 16 7.91 40.27 -13.51
CA VAL A 16 6.57 39.99 -12.91
C VAL A 16 6.28 38.49 -12.88
N SER A 17 6.56 37.79 -13.99
CA SER A 17 6.39 36.33 -14.07
C SER A 17 7.32 35.57 -13.10
N GLU A 18 8.57 36.00 -12.96
CA GLU A 18 9.54 35.41 -12.02
C GLU A 18 9.08 35.58 -10.56
N ILE A 19 8.63 36.79 -10.16
CA ILE A 19 8.09 37.04 -8.83
C ILE A 19 6.89 36.15 -8.56
N THR A 20 5.95 36.12 -9.50
CA THR A 20 4.73 35.32 -9.36
C THR A 20 5.06 33.85 -9.21
N LYS A 21 5.95 33.29 -10.04
CA LYS A 21 6.41 31.91 -9.96
C LYS A 21 7.12 31.61 -8.64
N ALA A 22 8.01 32.51 -8.18
CA ALA A 22 8.73 32.35 -6.92
C ALA A 22 7.77 32.29 -5.73
N LEU A 23 6.77 33.17 -5.69
CA LEU A 23 5.76 33.20 -4.63
C LEU A 23 4.83 31.98 -4.71
N PHE A 24 4.36 31.57 -5.91
CA PHE A 24 3.55 30.36 -6.07
C PHE A 24 4.30 29.08 -5.70
N SER A 25 5.61 29.02 -5.93
CA SER A 25 6.43 27.86 -5.57
C SER A 25 6.49 27.61 -4.05
N THR A 26 6.22 28.63 -3.23
CA THR A 26 6.12 28.47 -1.76
C THR A 26 4.87 27.68 -1.33
N ALA A 27 3.90 27.55 -2.23
CA ALA A 27 2.58 26.94 -1.99
C ALA A 27 1.76 27.58 -0.85
N GLN A 28 2.15 28.75 -0.35
CA GLN A 28 1.49 29.47 0.75
C GLN A 28 0.30 30.33 0.30
N PHE A 29 0.21 30.66 -0.99
CA PHE A 29 -0.78 31.60 -1.50
C PHE A 29 -1.80 30.95 -2.42
N ASN A 30 -3.05 31.38 -2.29
CA ASN A 30 -4.14 31.02 -3.20
C ASN A 30 -4.14 31.92 -4.44
N ASP A 31 -3.83 33.21 -4.25
CA ASP A 31 -3.78 34.21 -5.32
C ASP A 31 -2.62 35.17 -5.07
N ILE A 32 -2.02 35.63 -6.17
CA ILE A 32 -0.90 36.56 -6.17
C ILE A 32 -1.11 37.55 -7.29
N GLN A 33 -1.23 38.82 -6.94
CA GLN A 33 -1.35 39.94 -7.88
C GLN A 33 -0.14 40.85 -7.76
N VAL A 34 0.55 41.06 -8.86
CA VAL A 34 1.71 41.91 -8.94
C VAL A 34 1.35 43.15 -9.76
N GLY A 35 1.42 44.30 -9.16
CA GLY A 35 1.08 45.58 -9.75
C GLY A 35 2.17 46.62 -9.53
N LYS A 36 1.91 47.83 -10.03
CA LYS A 36 2.78 48.99 -9.85
C LYS A 36 1.96 50.18 -9.37
N ASP A 37 2.42 50.84 -8.31
CA ASP A 37 1.87 52.11 -7.84
C ASP A 37 3.01 53.17 -7.86
N GLY A 38 2.95 54.09 -8.83
CA GLY A 38 4.00 55.08 -9.06
C GLY A 38 5.33 54.37 -9.35
N ASN A 39 6.29 54.49 -8.44
CA ASN A 39 7.62 53.89 -8.50
C ASN A 39 7.78 52.69 -7.53
N ALA A 40 6.69 52.26 -6.89
CA ALA A 40 6.66 51.15 -5.99
C ALA A 40 6.07 49.90 -6.65
N LEU A 41 6.67 48.72 -6.34
CA LEU A 41 6.13 47.42 -6.69
C LEU A 41 5.06 47.08 -5.65
N LEU A 42 3.81 46.80 -6.08
CA LEU A 42 2.72 46.36 -5.22
C LEU A 42 2.51 44.85 -5.43
N ILE A 43 2.62 44.08 -4.36
CA ILE A 43 2.32 42.66 -4.36
C ILE A 43 1.16 42.41 -3.40
N SER A 44 0.02 42.01 -3.92
CA SER A 44 -1.14 41.58 -3.15
C SER A 44 -1.23 40.08 -3.14
N VAL A 45 -1.35 39.48 -1.97
CA VAL A 45 -1.40 38.04 -1.82
C VAL A 45 -2.63 37.63 -1.03
N LEU A 46 -3.24 36.51 -1.41
CA LEU A 46 -4.26 35.83 -0.62
C LEU A 46 -3.64 34.54 -0.05
N GLU A 47 -3.38 34.54 1.24
CA GLU A 47 -2.79 33.39 1.93
C GLU A 47 -3.75 32.21 1.96
N ARG A 48 -3.21 31.00 1.80
CA ARG A 48 -3.95 29.77 2.05
C ARG A 48 -4.18 29.61 3.55
N PRO A 49 -5.36 29.14 3.97
CA PRO A 49 -5.58 28.84 5.38
C PRO A 49 -4.66 27.71 5.86
N SER A 50 -4.31 27.73 7.14
CA SER A 50 -3.67 26.61 7.81
C SER A 50 -4.70 25.68 8.46
N ILE A 51 -4.34 24.43 8.66
CA ILE A 51 -5.17 23.42 9.32
C ILE A 51 -5.06 23.63 10.83
N SER A 52 -6.17 23.92 11.51
CA SER A 52 -6.19 24.10 12.97
C SER A 52 -6.54 22.84 13.74
N ALA A 53 -7.26 21.90 13.12
CA ALA A 53 -7.63 20.62 13.71
C ALA A 53 -8.03 19.63 12.62
N ILE A 54 -7.88 18.32 12.92
CA ILE A 54 -8.34 17.23 12.08
C ILE A 54 -9.17 16.29 12.93
N GLU A 55 -10.45 16.14 12.59
CA GLU A 55 -11.39 15.22 13.22
C GLU A 55 -11.62 14.02 12.28
N LEU A 56 -11.50 12.81 12.82
CA LEU A 56 -11.83 11.56 12.14
C LEU A 56 -13.10 10.97 12.75
N ASP A 57 -14.05 10.61 11.90
CA ASP A 57 -15.30 9.97 12.32
C ASP A 57 -15.60 8.74 11.47
N GLY A 58 -16.11 7.68 12.09
CA GLY A 58 -16.56 6.45 11.41
C GLY A 58 -15.50 5.38 11.18
N ASN A 59 -14.23 5.63 11.44
CA ASN A 59 -13.12 4.69 11.27
C ASN A 59 -13.04 3.67 12.42
N LYS A 60 -13.62 2.49 12.22
CA LYS A 60 -13.61 1.39 13.20
C LYS A 60 -12.59 0.31 12.88
N ALA A 61 -12.36 0.03 11.59
CA ALA A 61 -11.45 -1.00 11.12
C ALA A 61 -9.98 -0.53 11.11
N LEU A 62 -9.76 0.76 10.86
CA LEU A 62 -8.43 1.38 10.91
C LEU A 62 -8.34 2.28 12.15
N LYS A 63 -7.21 2.21 12.84
CA LYS A 63 -6.97 3.05 14.02
C LYS A 63 -6.77 4.50 13.62
N SER A 64 -7.36 5.42 14.38
CA SER A 64 -7.21 6.86 14.15
C SER A 64 -5.75 7.31 14.13
N GLU A 65 -4.91 6.74 15.00
CA GLU A 65 -3.47 7.05 15.04
C GLU A 65 -2.76 6.73 13.73
N ASP A 66 -3.06 5.58 13.11
CA ASP A 66 -2.43 5.16 11.85
C ASP A 66 -2.90 6.03 10.69
N LEU A 67 -4.20 6.40 10.69
CA LEU A 67 -4.78 7.32 9.71
C LEU A 67 -4.16 8.72 9.83
N LEU A 68 -4.03 9.26 11.04
CA LEU A 68 -3.41 10.57 11.29
C LEU A 68 -1.94 10.60 10.87
N LYS A 69 -1.17 9.54 11.16
CA LYS A 69 0.22 9.42 10.67
C LYS A 69 0.30 9.39 9.15
N GLY A 70 -0.63 8.70 8.49
CA GLY A 70 -0.71 8.68 7.04
C GLY A 70 -1.03 10.06 6.45
N LEU A 71 -1.93 10.81 7.08
CA LEU A 71 -2.27 12.18 6.73
C LEU A 71 -1.06 13.12 6.91
N GLU A 72 -0.37 13.03 8.04
CA GLU A 72 0.83 13.82 8.34
C GLU A 72 1.93 13.55 7.31
N GLY A 73 2.19 12.27 6.97
CA GLY A 73 3.14 11.89 5.93
C GLY A 73 2.80 12.46 4.54
N ALA A 74 1.53 12.78 4.28
CA ALA A 74 1.07 13.45 3.06
C ALA A 74 1.04 14.98 3.16
N GLY A 75 1.51 15.57 4.28
CA GLY A 75 1.50 17.00 4.53
C GLY A 75 0.13 17.55 4.91
N ILE A 76 -0.72 16.73 5.53
CA ILE A 76 -2.01 17.10 6.11
C ILE A 76 -1.89 16.93 7.63
N ALA A 77 -1.51 17.97 8.34
CA ALA A 77 -1.36 17.99 9.79
C ALA A 77 -1.79 19.37 10.34
N GLU A 78 -2.00 19.43 11.65
CA GLU A 78 -2.24 20.71 12.32
C GLU A 78 -1.05 21.64 12.14
N GLY A 79 -1.31 22.88 11.79
CA GLY A 79 -0.33 23.91 11.45
C GLY A 79 0.09 23.92 9.98
N GLU A 80 -0.15 22.86 9.22
CA GLU A 80 0.19 22.78 7.80
C GLU A 80 -0.77 23.62 6.94
N VAL A 81 -0.25 24.06 5.78
CA VAL A 81 -1.02 24.82 4.81
C VAL A 81 -2.03 23.91 4.10
N TYR A 82 -3.29 24.31 4.11
CA TYR A 82 -4.36 23.61 3.41
C TYR A 82 -4.18 23.62 1.89
N LYS A 83 -4.13 22.43 1.29
CA LYS A 83 -4.05 22.23 -0.16
C LYS A 83 -5.15 21.26 -0.61
N ARG A 84 -6.13 21.77 -1.32
CA ARG A 84 -7.28 20.99 -1.81
C ARG A 84 -6.87 19.77 -2.67
N SER A 85 -5.82 19.93 -3.46
CA SER A 85 -5.28 18.84 -4.30
C SER A 85 -4.73 17.67 -3.47
N THR A 86 -3.97 17.96 -2.40
CA THR A 86 -3.43 16.97 -1.47
C THR A 86 -4.55 16.23 -0.76
N LEU A 87 -5.59 16.96 -0.34
CA LEU A 87 -6.75 16.39 0.33
C LEU A 87 -7.54 15.42 -0.59
N ASN A 88 -7.73 15.78 -1.84
CA ASN A 88 -8.41 14.90 -2.82
C ASN A 88 -7.58 13.65 -3.11
N GLY A 89 -6.25 13.77 -3.18
CA GLY A 89 -5.35 12.62 -3.31
C GLY A 89 -5.47 11.68 -2.11
N MET A 90 -5.47 12.24 -0.91
CA MET A 90 -5.61 11.49 0.33
C MET A 90 -6.97 10.80 0.46
N LYS A 91 -8.07 11.45 0.08
CA LYS A 91 -9.40 10.82 0.01
C LYS A 91 -9.36 9.53 -0.83
N SER A 92 -8.74 9.59 -1.99
CA SER A 92 -8.61 8.43 -2.88
C SER A 92 -7.72 7.34 -2.27
N GLU A 93 -6.66 7.74 -1.56
CA GLU A 93 -5.77 6.79 -0.87
C GLU A 93 -6.47 6.07 0.28
N LEU A 94 -7.23 6.79 1.11
CA LEU A 94 -8.04 6.20 2.18
C LEU A 94 -9.03 5.16 1.61
N VAL A 95 -9.74 5.50 0.53
CA VAL A 95 -10.66 4.54 -0.12
C VAL A 95 -9.91 3.29 -0.61
N ARG A 96 -8.70 3.45 -1.20
CA ARG A 96 -7.86 2.31 -1.61
C ARG A 96 -7.42 1.46 -0.41
N GLN A 97 -7.08 2.09 0.70
CA GLN A 97 -6.68 1.41 1.93
C GLN A 97 -7.81 0.56 2.52
N TYR A 98 -9.04 1.08 2.52
CA TYR A 98 -10.22 0.30 2.89
C TYR A 98 -10.51 -0.83 1.89
N ALA A 99 -10.34 -0.58 0.60
CA ALA A 99 -10.51 -1.61 -0.42
C ALA A 99 -9.48 -2.75 -0.30
N SER A 100 -8.24 -2.47 0.12
CA SER A 100 -7.22 -3.50 0.39
C SER A 100 -7.62 -4.46 1.52
N GLN A 101 -8.48 -4.00 2.42
CA GLN A 101 -9.08 -4.80 3.49
C GLN A 101 -10.46 -5.39 3.12
N GLY A 102 -10.78 -5.44 1.83
CA GLY A 102 -12.05 -5.98 1.34
C GLY A 102 -13.25 -5.06 1.51
N ARG A 103 -13.06 -3.80 1.93
CA ARG A 103 -14.14 -2.83 2.13
C ARG A 103 -14.37 -1.99 0.86
N TYR A 104 -14.76 -2.64 -0.22
CA TYR A 104 -14.94 -2.02 -1.55
C TYR A 104 -16.08 -1.01 -1.61
N GLY A 105 -16.96 -1.00 -0.63
CA GLY A 105 -18.04 -0.03 -0.48
C GLY A 105 -17.67 1.21 0.32
N ALA A 106 -16.43 1.30 0.82
CA ALA A 106 -16.02 2.42 1.65
C ALA A 106 -16.12 3.75 0.91
N GLY A 107 -16.62 4.76 1.62
CA GLY A 107 -16.71 6.15 1.20
C GLY A 107 -15.99 7.06 2.20
N VAL A 108 -15.36 8.12 1.69
CA VAL A 108 -14.72 9.14 2.53
C VAL A 108 -15.25 10.49 2.09
N GLU A 109 -15.80 11.25 3.01
CA GLU A 109 -16.20 12.64 2.82
C GLU A 109 -15.30 13.54 3.68
N ILE A 110 -14.94 14.69 3.13
CA ILE A 110 -14.09 15.64 3.83
C ILE A 110 -14.79 17.01 3.81
N GLU A 111 -15.15 17.46 5.00
CA GLU A 111 -15.72 18.77 5.21
C GLU A 111 -14.63 19.73 5.71
N THR A 112 -14.67 20.97 5.22
CA THR A 112 -13.78 22.05 5.66
C THR A 112 -14.60 23.11 6.36
N ILE A 113 -14.26 23.40 7.61
CA ILE A 113 -14.94 24.38 8.46
C ILE A 113 -14.01 25.56 8.66
N ASN A 114 -14.39 26.74 8.15
CA ASN A 114 -13.60 27.96 8.34
C ASN A 114 -13.60 28.40 9.80
N LYS A 115 -12.42 28.72 10.31
CA LYS A 115 -12.18 29.21 11.67
C LYS A 115 -11.53 30.61 11.63
N PRO A 116 -11.51 31.35 12.73
CA PRO A 116 -10.80 32.63 12.80
C PRO A 116 -9.32 32.53 12.47
N ARG A 117 -8.68 33.67 12.13
CA ARG A 117 -7.24 33.81 11.85
C ARG A 117 -6.77 32.99 10.64
N ASN A 118 -7.57 32.96 9.58
CA ASN A 118 -7.27 32.24 8.34
C ASN A 118 -6.90 30.76 8.58
N THR A 119 -7.69 30.08 9.43
CA THR A 119 -7.51 28.65 9.70
C THR A 119 -8.76 27.86 9.31
N ILE A 120 -8.60 26.58 9.11
CA ILE A 120 -9.69 25.64 8.85
C ILE A 120 -9.57 24.42 9.76
N GLU A 121 -10.71 23.84 10.08
CA GLU A 121 -10.82 22.52 10.66
C GLU A 121 -11.24 21.53 9.56
N LEU A 122 -10.59 20.38 9.52
CA LEU A 122 -10.91 19.28 8.61
C LEU A 122 -11.70 18.22 9.37
N LYS A 123 -12.92 17.93 8.90
CA LYS A 123 -13.69 16.79 9.38
C LYS A 123 -13.73 15.71 8.31
N ILE A 124 -13.10 14.57 8.59
CA ILE A 124 -13.00 13.41 7.69
C ILE A 124 -14.00 12.37 8.16
N ILE A 125 -15.07 12.20 7.40
CA ILE A 125 -16.16 11.27 7.69
C ILE A 125 -15.98 10.03 6.83
N ILE A 126 -15.89 8.88 7.49
CA ILE A 126 -15.59 7.61 6.86
C ILE A 126 -16.80 6.69 7.01
N ASP A 127 -17.41 6.31 5.89
CA ASP A 127 -18.29 5.16 5.82
C ASP A 127 -17.48 3.96 5.35
N GLU A 128 -17.14 3.07 6.27
CA GLU A 128 -16.31 1.90 5.94
C GLU A 128 -17.03 0.87 5.08
N GLY A 129 -18.35 0.92 4.98
CA GLY A 129 -19.15 -0.11 4.33
C GLY A 129 -18.99 -1.48 5.00
N LYS A 130 -19.40 -2.53 4.28
CA LYS A 130 -19.24 -3.92 4.72
C LYS A 130 -17.99 -4.53 4.11
N SER A 131 -17.30 -5.42 4.87
CA SER A 131 -16.21 -6.22 4.33
C SER A 131 -16.78 -7.29 3.39
N ALA A 132 -16.23 -7.39 2.20
CA ALA A 132 -16.56 -8.44 1.25
C ALA A 132 -16.01 -9.79 1.70
N LYS A 133 -16.74 -10.87 1.40
CA LYS A 133 -16.40 -12.24 1.77
C LYS A 133 -15.84 -13.00 0.58
N ILE A 134 -14.88 -13.87 0.86
CA ILE A 134 -14.34 -14.76 -0.16
C ILE A 134 -15.40 -15.81 -0.50
N LYS A 135 -15.88 -15.76 -1.73
CA LYS A 135 -16.87 -16.70 -2.26
C LYS A 135 -16.22 -17.92 -2.87
N LYS A 136 -15.08 -17.71 -3.56
CA LYS A 136 -14.35 -18.76 -4.25
C LYS A 136 -12.88 -18.42 -4.34
N VAL A 137 -12.04 -19.43 -4.13
CA VAL A 137 -10.61 -19.43 -4.47
C VAL A 137 -10.39 -20.51 -5.52
N ASN A 138 -9.86 -20.15 -6.67
CA ASN A 138 -9.50 -21.07 -7.76
C ASN A 138 -7.99 -21.07 -7.92
N ILE A 139 -7.41 -22.25 -8.01
CA ILE A 139 -6.02 -22.45 -8.42
C ILE A 139 -6.07 -23.13 -9.79
N ILE A 140 -5.32 -22.65 -10.76
CA ILE A 140 -5.31 -23.15 -12.14
C ILE A 140 -3.86 -23.50 -12.48
N GLY A 141 -3.65 -24.67 -13.07
CA GLY A 141 -2.31 -25.17 -13.46
C GLY A 141 -1.69 -26.13 -12.44
N ASN A 142 -2.42 -26.47 -11.36
CA ASN A 142 -2.04 -27.50 -10.40
C ASN A 142 -2.47 -28.87 -10.92
N GLU A 143 -1.51 -29.66 -11.35
CA GLU A 143 -1.71 -31.03 -11.85
C GLU A 143 -1.26 -32.08 -10.83
N VAL A 144 -0.26 -31.74 -9.99
CA VAL A 144 0.37 -32.69 -9.05
C VAL A 144 -0.35 -32.69 -7.69
N PHE A 145 -0.77 -31.52 -7.20
CA PHE A 145 -1.42 -31.41 -5.90
C PHE A 145 -2.86 -30.94 -6.04
N SER A 146 -3.73 -31.42 -5.18
CA SER A 146 -5.14 -30.99 -5.17
C SER A 146 -5.31 -29.59 -4.61
N ASP A 147 -6.39 -28.90 -5.00
CA ASP A 147 -6.75 -27.58 -4.44
C ASP A 147 -6.82 -27.63 -2.90
N SER A 148 -7.31 -28.74 -2.34
CA SER A 148 -7.43 -28.90 -0.89
C SER A 148 -6.08 -28.96 -0.19
N ASP A 149 -5.08 -29.60 -0.81
CA ASP A 149 -3.73 -29.68 -0.25
C ASP A 149 -3.04 -28.31 -0.30
N LEU A 150 -3.19 -27.61 -1.42
CA LEU A 150 -2.60 -26.28 -1.62
C LEU A 150 -3.22 -25.23 -0.70
N MET A 151 -4.54 -25.27 -0.55
CA MET A 151 -5.27 -24.31 0.31
C MET A 151 -5.22 -24.64 1.80
N ALA A 152 -4.69 -25.81 2.21
CA ALA A 152 -4.61 -26.19 3.62
C ALA A 152 -3.81 -25.21 4.47
N GLY A 153 -2.78 -24.58 3.89
CA GLY A 153 -1.94 -23.55 4.51
C GLY A 153 -2.47 -22.11 4.39
N PHE A 154 -3.60 -21.89 3.70
CA PHE A 154 -4.09 -20.54 3.47
C PHE A 154 -4.77 -19.96 4.72
N GLU A 155 -4.49 -18.70 4.99
CA GLU A 155 -5.22 -17.91 5.97
C GLU A 155 -6.61 -17.51 5.45
N LEU A 156 -6.70 -17.21 4.15
CA LEU A 156 -7.94 -16.89 3.46
C LEU A 156 -8.72 -18.16 3.12
N GLN A 157 -9.97 -18.20 3.52
CA GLN A 157 -10.83 -19.37 3.28
C GLN A 157 -12.18 -18.95 2.68
N GLU A 158 -12.75 -19.83 1.87
CA GLU A 158 -14.11 -19.66 1.36
C GLU A 158 -15.11 -19.54 2.52
N GLY A 159 -16.03 -18.58 2.43
CA GLY A 159 -17.07 -18.37 3.43
C GLY A 159 -18.02 -19.57 3.51
N LYS A 160 -18.02 -20.28 4.64
CA LYS A 160 -18.98 -21.33 4.95
C LYS A 160 -20.11 -20.76 5.82
N TRP A 161 -21.28 -21.38 5.81
CA TRP A 161 -22.44 -20.91 6.57
C TRP A 161 -22.19 -20.77 8.10
N TYR A 162 -21.19 -21.50 8.63
CA TYR A 162 -20.79 -21.46 10.05
C TYR A 162 -19.53 -20.60 10.31
N SER A 163 -18.98 -19.91 9.29
CA SER A 163 -17.75 -19.10 9.44
C SER A 163 -17.98 -17.74 10.09
N PHE A 164 -19.19 -17.46 10.58
CA PHE A 164 -19.52 -16.16 11.20
C PHE A 164 -18.71 -15.83 12.46
N LEU A 165 -18.02 -16.79 13.07
CA LEU A 165 -17.12 -16.60 14.20
C LEU A 165 -15.65 -16.41 13.79
N SER A 166 -15.31 -16.69 12.53
CA SER A 166 -13.95 -16.54 12.04
C SER A 166 -13.87 -15.39 11.01
N ASN A 167 -12.77 -14.64 11.03
CA ASN A 167 -12.52 -13.59 10.03
C ASN A 167 -11.75 -14.11 8.80
N LYS A 168 -11.65 -15.44 8.65
CA LYS A 168 -10.91 -16.08 7.57
C LYS A 168 -11.60 -15.95 6.21
N ASP A 169 -12.92 -15.73 6.22
CA ASP A 169 -13.72 -15.47 5.02
C ASP A 169 -13.69 -14.00 4.57
N LYS A 170 -13.03 -13.11 5.32
CA LYS A 170 -12.89 -11.71 4.94
C LYS A 170 -11.63 -11.50 4.12
N TYR A 171 -11.80 -10.91 2.95
CA TYR A 171 -10.66 -10.60 2.09
C TYR A 171 -9.73 -9.56 2.73
N SER A 172 -8.43 -9.79 2.61
CA SER A 172 -7.35 -8.84 2.86
C SER A 172 -6.24 -9.08 1.85
N LYS A 173 -5.70 -8.00 1.30
CA LYS A 173 -4.61 -8.06 0.33
C LYS A 173 -3.33 -8.61 0.97
N GLU A 174 -3.08 -8.26 2.22
CA GLU A 174 -1.92 -8.72 3.00
C GLU A 174 -1.99 -10.24 3.24
N LYS A 175 -3.18 -10.74 3.61
CA LYS A 175 -3.40 -12.18 3.77
C LYS A 175 -3.23 -12.94 2.46
N LEU A 176 -3.76 -12.40 1.36
CA LEU A 176 -3.56 -13.01 0.04
C LEU A 176 -2.07 -13.08 -0.32
N LYS A 177 -1.31 -12.02 0.00
CA LYS A 177 0.15 -12.03 -0.22
C LYS A 177 0.83 -13.12 0.61
N GLY A 178 0.48 -13.25 1.89
CA GLY A 178 1.00 -14.32 2.75
C GLY A 178 0.63 -15.72 2.24
N ASP A 179 -0.61 -15.92 1.77
CA ASP A 179 -1.05 -17.18 1.19
C ASP A 179 -0.29 -17.53 -0.10
N ILE A 180 0.03 -16.53 -0.93
CA ILE A 180 0.88 -16.68 -2.12
C ILE A 180 2.30 -17.13 -1.72
N GLU A 181 2.92 -16.49 -0.73
CA GLU A 181 4.24 -16.84 -0.21
C GLU A 181 4.24 -18.27 0.39
N ASN A 182 3.16 -18.65 1.09
CA ASN A 182 2.99 -20.02 1.60
C ASN A 182 2.87 -21.04 0.47
N LEU A 183 2.17 -20.70 -0.61
CA LEU A 183 2.04 -21.55 -1.79
C LEU A 183 3.39 -21.76 -2.49
N GLU A 184 4.19 -20.70 -2.64
CA GLU A 184 5.56 -20.78 -3.17
C GLU A 184 6.42 -21.70 -2.31
N SER A 185 6.42 -21.51 -1.00
CA SER A 185 7.17 -22.33 -0.05
C SER A 185 6.73 -23.79 -0.10
N PHE A 186 5.44 -24.06 -0.22
CA PHE A 186 4.88 -25.41 -0.33
C PHE A 186 5.49 -26.20 -1.50
N TYR A 187 5.63 -25.56 -2.66
CA TYR A 187 6.22 -26.17 -3.85
C TYR A 187 7.75 -26.29 -3.76
N LEU A 188 8.44 -25.25 -3.31
CA LEU A 188 9.89 -25.24 -3.14
C LEU A 188 10.36 -26.31 -2.15
N ASP A 189 9.62 -26.54 -1.06
CA ASP A 189 9.93 -27.57 -0.08
C ASP A 189 9.69 -29.01 -0.58
N ARG A 190 9.03 -29.13 -1.74
CA ARG A 190 8.76 -30.42 -2.42
C ARG A 190 9.54 -30.61 -3.70
N GLY A 191 10.58 -29.78 -3.90
CA GLY A 191 11.51 -29.92 -5.02
C GLY A 191 11.09 -29.22 -6.32
N TYR A 192 10.03 -28.45 -6.32
CA TYR A 192 9.55 -27.73 -7.52
C TYR A 192 10.23 -26.37 -7.66
N LEU A 193 11.55 -26.37 -7.93
CA LEU A 193 12.39 -25.15 -7.96
C LEU A 193 12.00 -24.15 -9.06
N LYS A 194 11.28 -24.58 -10.08
CA LYS A 194 10.79 -23.74 -11.18
C LYS A 194 9.31 -23.38 -11.02
N PHE A 195 8.75 -23.62 -9.83
CA PHE A 195 7.41 -23.15 -9.53
C PHE A 195 7.32 -21.64 -9.72
N SER A 196 6.23 -21.20 -10.31
CA SER A 196 5.95 -19.76 -10.45
C SER A 196 4.45 -19.49 -10.43
N ILE A 197 4.09 -18.33 -9.89
CA ILE A 197 2.74 -17.78 -9.98
C ILE A 197 2.70 -16.86 -11.19
N GLU A 198 1.99 -17.25 -12.23
CA GLU A 198 1.88 -16.52 -13.48
C GLU A 198 0.95 -15.31 -13.35
N SER A 199 -0.14 -15.47 -12.60
CA SER A 199 -1.05 -14.37 -12.31
C SER A 199 -1.83 -14.59 -11.01
N SER A 200 -2.17 -13.48 -10.36
CA SER A 200 -3.09 -13.40 -9.23
C SER A 200 -4.18 -12.39 -9.55
N GLN A 201 -5.41 -12.85 -9.66
CA GLN A 201 -6.56 -12.02 -10.02
C GLN A 201 -7.59 -12.02 -8.89
N VAL A 202 -8.04 -10.82 -8.52
CA VAL A 202 -9.11 -10.61 -7.54
C VAL A 202 -10.27 -9.90 -8.21
N SER A 203 -11.41 -10.56 -8.24
CA SER A 203 -12.66 -10.01 -8.79
C SER A 203 -13.67 -9.77 -7.69
N VAL A 204 -14.44 -8.69 -7.81
CA VAL A 204 -15.44 -8.29 -6.82
C VAL A 204 -16.81 -8.29 -7.48
N SER A 205 -17.82 -8.85 -6.81
CA SER A 205 -19.20 -8.80 -7.27
C SER A 205 -19.73 -7.37 -7.41
N LYS A 206 -20.75 -7.15 -8.26
CA LYS A 206 -21.35 -5.83 -8.49
C LYS A 206 -21.88 -5.18 -7.22
N ASP A 207 -22.40 -5.96 -6.29
CA ASP A 207 -22.92 -5.51 -5.00
C ASP A 207 -21.82 -5.36 -3.92
N LYS A 208 -20.54 -5.58 -4.30
CA LYS A 208 -19.35 -5.44 -3.45
C LYS A 208 -19.34 -6.33 -2.20
N LYS A 209 -20.07 -7.44 -2.21
CA LYS A 209 -20.16 -8.36 -1.06
C LYS A 209 -19.30 -9.60 -1.20
N ASP A 210 -19.07 -10.07 -2.43
CA ASP A 210 -18.35 -11.29 -2.70
C ASP A 210 -17.04 -11.01 -3.44
N VAL A 211 -16.00 -11.74 -3.07
CA VAL A 211 -14.67 -11.73 -3.70
C VAL A 211 -14.39 -13.10 -4.28
N PHE A 212 -13.85 -13.13 -5.48
CA PHE A 212 -13.37 -14.31 -6.19
C PHE A 212 -11.87 -14.13 -6.43
N ILE A 213 -11.08 -15.11 -6.05
CA ILE A 213 -9.63 -15.12 -6.22
C ILE A 213 -9.28 -16.21 -7.22
N THR A 214 -8.45 -15.90 -8.19
CA THR A 214 -7.92 -16.87 -9.14
C THR A 214 -6.40 -16.74 -9.18
N LEU A 215 -5.70 -17.83 -8.88
CA LEU A 215 -4.25 -17.95 -8.98
C LEU A 215 -3.93 -18.89 -10.15
N SER A 216 -3.21 -18.37 -11.14
CA SER A 216 -2.65 -19.20 -12.22
C SER A 216 -1.20 -19.52 -11.87
N ILE A 217 -0.86 -20.81 -11.85
CA ILE A 217 0.46 -21.30 -11.47
C ILE A 217 1.07 -22.16 -12.56
N SER A 218 2.39 -22.27 -12.53
CA SER A 218 3.16 -23.28 -13.27
C SER A 218 4.00 -24.05 -12.26
N GLU A 219 3.77 -25.37 -12.16
CA GLU A 219 4.44 -26.21 -11.15
C GLU A 219 5.89 -26.50 -11.52
N GLY A 220 6.18 -26.65 -12.81
CA GLY A 220 7.48 -27.09 -13.30
C GLY A 220 7.72 -28.58 -13.04
N VAL A 221 8.99 -28.96 -13.00
CA VAL A 221 9.42 -30.36 -12.71
C VAL A 221 9.99 -30.45 -11.30
N GLN A 222 9.85 -31.63 -10.69
CA GLN A 222 10.43 -31.90 -9.38
C GLN A 222 11.94 -32.22 -9.53
N TYR A 223 12.73 -31.61 -8.65
CA TYR A 223 14.19 -31.79 -8.59
C TYR A 223 14.59 -32.59 -7.36
N THR A 224 15.62 -33.45 -7.58
CA THR A 224 16.34 -34.13 -6.50
C THR A 224 17.76 -33.58 -6.39
N ILE A 225 18.41 -33.80 -5.26
CA ILE A 225 19.77 -33.38 -4.99
C ILE A 225 20.71 -34.42 -5.60
N ASP A 226 21.49 -34.06 -6.63
CA ASP A 226 22.50 -34.93 -7.23
C ASP A 226 23.80 -34.93 -6.42
N ALA A 227 24.27 -33.74 -6.01
CA ALA A 227 25.47 -33.61 -5.19
C ALA A 227 25.41 -32.31 -4.33
N VAL A 228 26.05 -32.33 -3.18
CA VAL A 228 26.27 -31.16 -2.35
C VAL A 228 27.78 -30.94 -2.21
N ASN A 229 28.27 -29.76 -2.61
CA ASN A 229 29.68 -29.40 -2.52
C ASN A 229 29.86 -28.23 -1.57
N ILE A 230 30.81 -28.32 -0.65
CA ILE A 230 31.19 -27.23 0.23
C ILE A 230 32.33 -26.44 -0.44
N ILE A 231 32.18 -25.14 -0.51
CA ILE A 231 33.21 -24.22 -1.04
C ILE A 231 33.69 -23.34 0.11
N GLY A 232 35.00 -23.38 0.38
CA GLY A 232 35.65 -22.60 1.43
C GLY A 232 36.26 -23.47 2.55
N GLU A 233 36.87 -22.81 3.54
CA GLU A 233 37.44 -23.50 4.70
C GLU A 233 36.36 -23.72 5.76
N MET A 234 36.17 -24.97 6.17
CA MET A 234 35.25 -25.35 7.24
C MET A 234 36.00 -25.48 8.56
N PRO A 235 35.47 -24.95 9.66
CA PRO A 235 36.11 -25.06 11.00
C PRO A 235 35.99 -26.46 11.63
N ILE A 236 35.40 -27.44 10.91
CA ILE A 236 35.16 -28.81 11.35
C ILE A 236 35.80 -29.80 10.39
N GLU A 237 36.19 -30.99 10.92
CA GLU A 237 36.82 -32.03 10.10
C GLU A 237 35.84 -32.62 9.04
N GLU A 238 36.35 -32.91 7.84
CA GLU A 238 35.58 -33.43 6.69
C GLU A 238 34.73 -34.67 7.04
N LYS A 239 35.32 -35.60 7.85
CA LYS A 239 34.57 -36.80 8.27
C LYS A 239 33.34 -36.53 9.14
N MET A 240 33.18 -35.33 9.69
CA MET A 240 32.00 -34.99 10.50
C MET A 240 30.81 -34.54 9.64
N TYR A 241 31.04 -33.92 8.49
CA TYR A 241 29.96 -33.43 7.65
C TYR A 241 29.72 -34.31 6.39
N THR A 242 30.71 -35.04 5.90
CA THR A 242 30.55 -35.93 4.72
C THR A 242 29.34 -36.88 4.84
N PRO A 243 29.10 -37.58 5.97
CA PRO A 243 27.94 -38.46 6.08
C PRO A 243 26.60 -37.70 6.01
N ILE A 244 26.57 -36.43 6.43
CA ILE A 244 25.38 -35.57 6.39
C ILE A 244 25.10 -35.20 4.92
N LEU A 245 26.15 -34.80 4.19
CA LEU A 245 26.04 -34.45 2.76
C LEU A 245 25.66 -35.64 1.89
N ASP A 246 26.27 -36.80 2.13
CA ASP A 246 25.94 -38.04 1.45
C ASP A 246 24.48 -38.47 1.70
N GLY A 247 23.98 -38.21 2.90
CA GLY A 247 22.59 -38.46 3.26
C GLY A 247 21.57 -37.60 2.51
N LEU A 248 21.99 -36.47 1.95
CA LEU A 248 21.13 -35.58 1.15
C LEU A 248 21.04 -35.99 -0.31
N LYS A 249 21.98 -36.79 -0.79
CA LYS A 249 22.01 -37.27 -2.17
C LYS A 249 20.75 -38.06 -2.49
N ASP A 250 20.22 -37.87 -3.72
CA ASP A 250 19.01 -38.50 -4.25
C ASP A 250 17.72 -38.19 -3.49
N GLN A 251 17.78 -37.29 -2.46
CA GLN A 251 16.58 -36.79 -1.80
C GLN A 251 15.92 -35.72 -2.65
N ILE A 252 14.61 -35.56 -2.47
CA ILE A 252 13.86 -34.42 -3.03
C ILE A 252 14.43 -33.15 -2.43
N TYR A 253 14.73 -32.15 -3.27
CA TYR A 253 15.15 -30.85 -2.79
C TYR A 253 14.08 -30.23 -1.88
N SER A 254 14.48 -29.70 -0.75
CA SER A 254 13.63 -28.90 0.15
C SER A 254 14.38 -27.66 0.62
N GLN A 255 13.79 -26.50 0.37
CA GLN A 255 14.40 -25.23 0.79
C GLN A 255 14.51 -25.16 2.32
N ALA A 256 13.49 -25.62 3.03
CA ALA A 256 13.48 -25.63 4.48
C ALA A 256 14.60 -26.50 5.08
N GLN A 257 14.91 -27.66 4.46
CA GLN A 257 15.99 -28.56 4.92
C GLN A 257 17.39 -27.97 4.71
N ILE A 258 17.58 -27.13 3.68
CA ILE A 258 18.89 -26.56 3.36
C ILE A 258 19.16 -25.29 4.16
N THR A 259 18.12 -24.60 4.63
CA THR A 259 18.23 -23.32 5.35
C THR A 259 18.09 -23.47 6.88
N SER A 260 17.76 -24.67 7.38
CA SER A 260 17.66 -24.99 8.81
C SER A 260 19.01 -25.45 9.37
#